data_d9c3cca38092919d4fb6c96a8c6afdf1
#
_entry.id   d9c3cca38092919d4fb6c96a8c6afdf1
#
_cell.length_a   1.000
_cell.length_b   1.000
_cell.length_c   1.000
_cell.angle_alpha   90.00
_cell.angle_beta   90.00
_cell.angle_gamma   90.00
#
_symmetry.space_group_name_H-M   'P 1'
#
loop_
_entity.id
_entity.type
_entity.pdbx_description
1 polymer ?
#
loop_
_entity_poly.entity_id
_entity_poly.type
_entity_poly.pdbx_seq_one_letter_code
_entity_poly.pdbx_strand_id
1 'polypeptide(L)'
;MKGIAYRNVPFDLNHGHQQTLVGMTTFEVIHEDAINELTQMYPLIKNLVKDDQAIIEAGFKKWAENIIANGVPHNNWDLFQADFIVKIALVLQDDQAYADGKGKQYYLDYVVNQNSIRQWSVNKLIDFGFDAKSKTWYESPGYSTTVLGLLGEFSNMLDEKAGIDLFQKCPILVDAVKNSAEYLFPNRMIAGFGDTHPGYLNTGGIDQVLKYATRHKNKNLISEMNLLKSAVAPKAPLSEIETYTSTLFYAPNVSWIAMRSGMDKQHDLMASINASLGNHQHANGISLELYGKGYVLGPDAGIGKYLYSGLDYLEYYSQMPAHNTVVVDGVSSYPVMMSQHAFKVVASYPEVTQEQPASKKLSEWKLSTEKDSELKDKISYATVKFLEPETQAQQQRTTAIVKTSAKGGYYIDVFRSKKVEGGDKTHDYFYHNLGQEMKVMDAISGQPLDMKPTEELAFAGGHLYAYSYIYDKKSAEMQNSIKTQFVTKIQDEKVVEAMDGQREITMTMWMKKDENRTIFQALSPANLEYERMPNQPYKVEEQPVLTFVARQKGEAWNHPFVAVYEPSSDTEPGDIASVDFFEPEQQGAVGILVKLKDGTTQRLVCLEDGTVES
;
A
#
# COMPACT_ATOMS: atom_id res chain seq x y z
N MET A 1 -11.63 -32.72 -22.61
CA MET A 1 -12.71 -33.15 -21.70
C MET A 1 -12.69 -34.66 -21.42
N LYS A 2 -12.70 -35.55 -22.41
CA LYS A 2 -12.61 -37.02 -22.16
C LYS A 2 -11.39 -37.38 -21.30
N GLY A 3 -10.24 -36.80 -21.57
CA GLY A 3 -9.02 -37.00 -20.78
C GLY A 3 -9.17 -36.59 -19.31
N ILE A 4 -9.88 -35.51 -19.02
CA ILE A 4 -10.15 -35.05 -17.65
C ILE A 4 -11.07 -36.03 -16.92
N ALA A 5 -12.15 -36.49 -17.54
CA ALA A 5 -13.11 -37.41 -16.91
C ALA A 5 -12.46 -38.72 -16.44
N TYR A 6 -11.49 -39.23 -17.19
CA TYR A 6 -10.81 -40.50 -16.88
C TYR A 6 -9.52 -40.36 -16.08
N ARG A 7 -8.99 -39.14 -15.95
CA ARG A 7 -7.72 -38.91 -15.25
C ARG A 7 -7.95 -38.88 -13.74
N ASN A 8 -7.15 -39.61 -13.03
CA ASN A 8 -7.09 -39.59 -11.56
C ASN A 8 -5.69 -39.17 -11.11
N VAL A 9 -5.39 -37.89 -11.28
CA VAL A 9 -4.11 -37.33 -10.87
C VAL A 9 -4.28 -36.72 -9.48
N PRO A 10 -3.48 -37.12 -8.48
CA PRO A 10 -3.49 -36.48 -7.18
C PRO A 10 -3.13 -35.00 -7.31
N PHE A 11 -3.85 -34.17 -6.61
CA PHE A 11 -3.51 -32.75 -6.50
C PHE A 11 -2.46 -32.57 -5.40
N ASP A 12 -1.35 -31.97 -5.73
CA ASP A 12 -0.27 -31.70 -4.78
C ASP A 12 -0.33 -30.26 -4.29
N LEU A 13 -0.81 -30.06 -3.08
CA LEU A 13 -0.90 -28.75 -2.43
C LEU A 13 0.47 -28.19 -2.01
N ASN A 14 1.51 -29.00 -2.01
CA ASN A 14 2.85 -28.56 -1.58
C ASN A 14 3.63 -27.84 -2.69
N HIS A 15 3.16 -27.87 -3.92
CA HIS A 15 3.82 -27.16 -5.03
C HIS A 15 3.79 -25.66 -4.89
N GLY A 16 2.84 -25.10 -4.14
CA GLY A 16 2.70 -23.64 -4.01
C GLY A 16 2.29 -22.95 -5.31
N HIS A 17 2.67 -21.70 -5.46
CA HIS A 17 2.33 -20.87 -6.63
C HIS A 17 3.09 -21.23 -7.89
N GLN A 18 4.19 -21.92 -7.76
CA GLN A 18 5.10 -22.25 -8.86
C GLN A 18 4.76 -23.60 -9.47
N GLN A 19 3.51 -23.81 -9.75
CA GLN A 19 3.06 -25.04 -10.35
C GLN A 19 3.70 -25.22 -11.73
N THR A 20 4.47 -26.27 -11.89
CA THR A 20 5.06 -26.63 -13.17
C THR A 20 4.16 -27.56 -13.98
N LEU A 21 3.20 -28.17 -13.31
CA LEU A 21 2.27 -29.15 -13.89
C LEU A 21 0.86 -28.57 -13.90
N VAL A 22 0.69 -27.50 -14.60
CA VAL A 22 -0.59 -26.79 -14.75
C VAL A 22 -1.49 -27.43 -15.79
N GLY A 23 -2.68 -26.92 -15.89
CA GLY A 23 -3.65 -27.31 -16.87
C GLY A 23 -4.33 -28.63 -16.50
N MET A 24 -4.85 -29.32 -17.47
CA MET A 24 -5.69 -30.49 -17.27
C MET A 24 -5.04 -31.66 -16.53
N THR A 25 -3.76 -31.57 -16.25
CA THR A 25 -3.03 -32.64 -15.56
C THR A 25 -3.05 -32.53 -14.05
N THR A 26 -3.14 -31.32 -13.51
CA THR A 26 -3.00 -31.04 -12.08
C THR A 26 -4.25 -30.50 -11.43
N PHE A 27 -5.20 -29.95 -12.20
CA PHE A 27 -6.39 -29.25 -11.68
C PHE A 27 -5.97 -28.13 -10.72
N GLU A 28 -5.01 -27.35 -11.08
CA GLU A 28 -4.62 -26.18 -10.29
C GLU A 28 -5.79 -25.23 -10.12
N VAL A 29 -5.91 -24.63 -8.92
CA VAL A 29 -7.14 -23.94 -8.51
C VAL A 29 -7.33 -22.55 -9.10
N ILE A 30 -6.28 -21.94 -9.67
CA ILE A 30 -6.35 -20.56 -10.19
C ILE A 30 -5.74 -20.35 -11.58
N HIS A 31 -4.93 -21.27 -12.09
CA HIS A 31 -4.25 -21.12 -13.39
C HIS A 31 -4.86 -22.02 -14.47
N GLU A 32 -6.11 -22.41 -14.30
CA GLU A 32 -6.84 -23.26 -15.23
C GLU A 32 -7.57 -22.45 -16.29
N ASP A 33 -6.86 -21.61 -17.04
CA ASP A 33 -7.44 -20.76 -18.10
C ASP A 33 -8.25 -21.56 -19.13
N ALA A 34 -7.89 -22.83 -19.34
CA ALA A 34 -8.64 -23.74 -20.19
C ALA A 34 -10.13 -23.89 -19.77
N ILE A 35 -10.47 -23.71 -18.49
CA ILE A 35 -11.87 -23.72 -18.04
C ILE A 35 -12.64 -22.58 -18.69
N ASN A 36 -12.04 -21.37 -18.75
CA ASN A 36 -12.67 -20.20 -19.35
C ASN A 36 -13.03 -20.46 -20.82
N GLU A 37 -12.08 -21.00 -21.59
CA GLU A 37 -12.29 -21.31 -23.00
C GLU A 37 -13.28 -22.45 -23.20
N LEU A 38 -13.10 -23.55 -22.49
CA LEU A 38 -13.96 -24.73 -22.64
C LEU A 38 -15.42 -24.47 -22.24
N THR A 39 -15.65 -23.69 -21.17
CA THR A 39 -17.02 -23.33 -20.75
C THR A 39 -17.69 -22.36 -21.72
N GLN A 40 -16.94 -21.52 -22.42
CA GLN A 40 -17.46 -20.65 -23.49
C GLN A 40 -17.72 -21.44 -24.78
N MET A 41 -16.85 -22.37 -25.13
CA MET A 41 -16.97 -23.16 -26.36
C MET A 41 -18.07 -24.24 -26.28
N TYR A 42 -18.19 -24.92 -25.13
CA TYR A 42 -19.08 -26.06 -24.99
C TYR A 42 -20.54 -25.79 -25.38
N PRO A 43 -21.19 -24.69 -24.98
CA PRO A 43 -22.55 -24.36 -25.42
C PRO A 43 -22.67 -24.22 -26.92
N LEU A 44 -21.65 -23.76 -27.63
CA LEU A 44 -21.65 -23.56 -29.08
C LEU A 44 -21.60 -24.90 -29.84
N ILE A 45 -20.90 -25.88 -29.28
CA ILE A 45 -20.69 -27.20 -29.93
C ILE A 45 -21.53 -28.33 -29.32
N LYS A 46 -22.29 -28.07 -28.27
CA LYS A 46 -23.05 -29.09 -27.51
C LYS A 46 -23.87 -30.00 -28.41
N ASN A 47 -24.51 -29.44 -29.45
CA ASN A 47 -25.30 -30.22 -30.38
C ASN A 47 -24.46 -31.13 -31.29
N LEU A 48 -23.20 -30.82 -31.53
CA LEU A 48 -22.30 -31.63 -32.36
C LEU A 48 -21.66 -32.78 -31.55
N VAL A 49 -21.62 -32.67 -30.25
CA VAL A 49 -20.96 -33.63 -29.32
C VAL A 49 -21.99 -34.32 -28.40
N LYS A 50 -23.23 -34.51 -28.84
CA LYS A 50 -24.30 -35.10 -28.01
C LYS A 50 -23.97 -36.47 -27.46
N ASP A 51 -23.30 -37.31 -28.23
CA ASP A 51 -22.94 -38.66 -27.83
C ASP A 51 -21.87 -38.68 -26.72
N ASP A 52 -21.10 -37.61 -26.63
CA ASP A 52 -20.04 -37.42 -25.61
C ASP A 52 -20.47 -36.53 -24.44
N GLN A 53 -21.69 -36.00 -24.43
CA GLN A 53 -22.18 -35.04 -23.44
C GLN A 53 -21.92 -35.50 -21.99
N ALA A 54 -22.28 -36.73 -21.66
CA ALA A 54 -22.12 -37.27 -20.30
C ALA A 54 -20.65 -37.29 -19.85
N ILE A 55 -19.72 -37.63 -20.76
CA ILE A 55 -18.28 -37.65 -20.46
C ILE A 55 -17.72 -36.22 -20.30
N ILE A 56 -18.18 -35.30 -21.13
CA ILE A 56 -17.75 -33.90 -21.06
C ILE A 56 -18.22 -33.25 -19.77
N GLU A 57 -19.51 -33.40 -19.44
CA GLU A 57 -20.08 -32.86 -18.19
C GLU A 57 -19.49 -33.53 -16.95
N ALA A 58 -19.20 -34.82 -16.96
CA ALA A 58 -18.45 -35.49 -15.89
C ALA A 58 -17.03 -34.92 -15.73
N GLY A 59 -16.38 -34.53 -16.84
CA GLY A 59 -15.09 -33.85 -16.80
C GLY A 59 -15.16 -32.49 -16.12
N PHE A 60 -16.18 -31.66 -16.45
CA PHE A 60 -16.43 -30.40 -15.78
C PHE A 60 -16.74 -30.56 -14.30
N LYS A 61 -17.60 -31.49 -13.94
CA LYS A 61 -17.91 -31.79 -12.52
C LYS A 61 -16.67 -32.23 -11.75
N LYS A 62 -15.87 -33.15 -12.30
CA LYS A 62 -14.61 -33.58 -11.68
C LYS A 62 -13.66 -32.41 -11.45
N TRP A 63 -13.61 -31.47 -12.36
CA TRP A 63 -12.80 -30.26 -12.23
C TRP A 63 -13.30 -29.39 -11.07
N ALA A 64 -14.60 -29.07 -11.02
CA ALA A 64 -15.21 -28.33 -9.93
C ALA A 64 -14.97 -28.99 -8.56
N GLU A 65 -15.18 -30.32 -8.45
CA GLU A 65 -14.95 -31.07 -7.21
C GLU A 65 -13.47 -31.04 -6.76
N ASN A 66 -12.51 -31.06 -7.71
CA ASN A 66 -11.09 -30.92 -7.36
C ASN A 66 -10.76 -29.51 -6.85
N ILE A 67 -11.32 -28.44 -7.45
CA ILE A 67 -11.16 -27.08 -6.95
C ILE A 67 -11.72 -26.99 -5.52
N ILE A 68 -12.91 -27.48 -5.28
CA ILE A 68 -13.55 -27.49 -3.96
C ILE A 68 -12.71 -28.24 -2.92
N ALA A 69 -12.15 -29.40 -3.29
CA ALA A 69 -11.39 -30.24 -2.37
C ALA A 69 -9.98 -29.71 -2.07
N ASN A 70 -9.37 -28.97 -2.99
CA ASN A 70 -7.95 -28.61 -2.96
C ASN A 70 -7.71 -27.11 -3.03
N GLY A 71 -8.72 -26.29 -2.93
CA GLY A 71 -8.64 -24.83 -3.05
C GLY A 71 -7.89 -24.15 -1.90
N VAL A 72 -7.69 -22.84 -2.07
CA VAL A 72 -7.11 -21.94 -1.08
C VAL A 72 -8.19 -20.93 -0.69
N PRO A 73 -8.69 -20.95 0.55
CA PRO A 73 -9.75 -20.07 1.00
C PRO A 73 -9.26 -18.66 1.35
N HIS A 74 -10.18 -17.75 1.60
CA HIS A 74 -10.05 -16.42 2.23
C HIS A 74 -9.15 -15.39 1.58
N ASN A 75 -8.81 -15.51 0.29
CA ASN A 75 -8.05 -14.51 -0.46
C ASN A 75 -8.58 -14.38 -1.90
N ASN A 76 -7.88 -13.62 -2.75
CA ASN A 76 -8.22 -13.49 -4.16
C ASN A 76 -8.30 -14.84 -4.92
N TRP A 77 -7.58 -15.86 -4.46
CA TRP A 77 -7.65 -17.21 -5.05
C TRP A 77 -9.01 -17.85 -4.84
N ASP A 78 -9.64 -17.67 -3.67
CA ASP A 78 -10.98 -18.15 -3.41
C ASP A 78 -12.00 -17.58 -4.41
N LEU A 79 -11.81 -16.32 -4.81
CA LEU A 79 -12.63 -15.68 -5.85
C LEU A 79 -12.40 -16.30 -7.24
N PHE A 80 -11.15 -16.59 -7.63
CA PHE A 80 -10.87 -17.28 -8.89
C PHE A 80 -11.46 -18.69 -8.91
N GLN A 81 -11.36 -19.41 -7.79
CA GLN A 81 -11.97 -20.72 -7.62
C GLN A 81 -13.49 -20.65 -7.79
N ALA A 82 -14.13 -19.69 -7.13
CA ALA A 82 -15.56 -19.43 -7.23
C ALA A 82 -15.97 -19.14 -8.68
N ASP A 83 -15.22 -18.33 -9.40
CA ASP A 83 -15.45 -17.97 -10.81
C ASP A 83 -15.40 -19.22 -11.71
N PHE A 84 -14.39 -20.07 -11.56
CA PHE A 84 -14.28 -21.31 -12.32
C PHE A 84 -15.46 -22.28 -12.03
N ILE A 85 -15.83 -22.44 -10.76
CA ILE A 85 -16.95 -23.32 -10.39
C ILE A 85 -18.27 -22.78 -10.97
N VAL A 86 -18.49 -21.46 -10.92
CA VAL A 86 -19.70 -20.85 -11.52
C VAL A 86 -19.72 -21.04 -13.04
N LYS A 87 -18.60 -20.82 -13.75
CA LYS A 87 -18.51 -21.05 -15.20
C LYS A 87 -18.82 -22.50 -15.56
N ILE A 88 -18.33 -23.45 -14.78
CA ILE A 88 -18.69 -24.86 -14.93
C ILE A 88 -20.19 -25.06 -14.67
N ALA A 89 -20.73 -24.54 -13.56
CA ALA A 89 -22.15 -24.67 -13.23
C ALA A 89 -23.07 -24.20 -14.38
N LEU A 90 -22.71 -23.06 -15.00
CA LEU A 90 -23.50 -22.45 -16.08
C LEU A 90 -23.59 -23.29 -17.36
N VAL A 91 -22.71 -24.26 -17.56
CA VAL A 91 -22.74 -25.17 -18.73
C VAL A 91 -23.31 -26.54 -18.42
N LEU A 92 -23.50 -26.87 -17.14
CA LEU A 92 -24.14 -28.10 -16.69
C LEU A 92 -25.68 -28.02 -16.86
N GLN A 93 -26.29 -29.18 -16.84
CA GLN A 93 -27.75 -29.33 -16.74
C GLN A 93 -28.24 -29.08 -15.30
N ASP A 94 -29.55 -29.04 -15.12
CA ASP A 94 -30.18 -28.95 -13.80
C ASP A 94 -29.85 -30.18 -12.93
N ASP A 95 -29.92 -30.03 -11.61
CA ASP A 95 -29.48 -31.03 -10.64
C ASP A 95 -30.12 -32.40 -10.84
N GLN A 96 -31.39 -32.41 -11.28
CA GLN A 96 -32.15 -33.65 -11.52
C GLN A 96 -31.61 -34.49 -12.69
N ALA A 97 -30.80 -33.89 -13.57
CA ALA A 97 -30.18 -34.61 -14.68
C ALA A 97 -29.03 -35.54 -14.24
N TYR A 98 -28.59 -35.41 -12.99
CA TYR A 98 -27.45 -36.16 -12.46
C TYR A 98 -27.87 -37.06 -11.30
N ALA A 99 -27.37 -38.29 -11.29
CA ALA A 99 -27.69 -39.28 -10.25
C ALA A 99 -27.23 -38.85 -8.84
N ASP A 100 -26.21 -38.04 -8.75
CA ASP A 100 -25.68 -37.45 -7.49
C ASP A 100 -26.39 -36.16 -7.08
N GLY A 101 -27.32 -35.64 -7.89
CA GLY A 101 -28.02 -34.39 -7.64
C GLY A 101 -27.15 -33.16 -7.71
N LYS A 102 -25.96 -33.27 -8.29
CA LYS A 102 -24.97 -32.15 -8.37
C LYS A 102 -24.93 -31.60 -9.79
N GLY A 103 -25.79 -30.67 -10.10
CA GLY A 103 -25.85 -29.94 -11.36
C GLY A 103 -25.64 -28.45 -11.19
N LYS A 104 -26.29 -27.68 -12.06
CA LYS A 104 -26.16 -26.23 -12.11
C LYS A 104 -26.51 -25.55 -10.79
N GLN A 105 -27.67 -25.88 -10.21
CA GLN A 105 -28.17 -25.22 -9.00
C GLN A 105 -27.30 -25.55 -7.79
N TYR A 106 -26.87 -26.82 -7.66
CA TYR A 106 -25.99 -27.29 -6.60
C TYR A 106 -24.68 -26.48 -6.54
N TYR A 107 -23.98 -26.34 -7.65
CA TYR A 107 -22.70 -25.62 -7.66
C TYR A 107 -22.88 -24.11 -7.52
N LEU A 108 -23.94 -23.51 -8.04
CA LEU A 108 -24.26 -22.10 -7.80
C LEU A 108 -24.55 -21.83 -6.32
N ASP A 109 -25.37 -22.66 -5.67
CA ASP A 109 -25.65 -22.55 -4.24
C ASP A 109 -24.38 -22.78 -3.41
N TYR A 110 -23.56 -23.76 -3.81
CA TYR A 110 -22.30 -24.06 -3.15
C TYR A 110 -21.39 -22.83 -3.09
N VAL A 111 -21.15 -22.19 -4.24
CA VAL A 111 -20.27 -21.02 -4.33
C VAL A 111 -20.80 -19.83 -3.56
N VAL A 112 -22.13 -19.61 -3.59
CA VAL A 112 -22.71 -18.41 -2.95
C VAL A 112 -22.89 -18.56 -1.45
N ASN A 113 -23.29 -19.76 -0.96
CA ASN A 113 -23.81 -19.93 0.39
C ASN A 113 -23.06 -20.98 1.24
N GLN A 114 -22.37 -21.95 0.64
CA GLN A 114 -21.75 -23.03 1.40
C GLN A 114 -20.27 -22.81 1.65
N ASN A 115 -19.78 -23.32 2.78
CA ASN A 115 -18.38 -23.17 3.17
C ASN A 115 -17.73 -24.53 3.37
N SER A 116 -16.57 -24.73 2.77
CA SER A 116 -15.68 -25.84 3.12
C SER A 116 -14.37 -25.28 3.69
N ILE A 117 -13.49 -26.18 4.09
CA ILE A 117 -12.17 -25.81 4.58
C ILE A 117 -11.27 -25.23 3.45
N ARG A 118 -11.59 -25.55 2.19
CA ARG A 118 -10.78 -25.18 1.02
C ARG A 118 -11.48 -24.21 0.07
N GLN A 119 -12.77 -23.98 0.23
CA GLN A 119 -13.56 -23.04 -0.56
C GLN A 119 -14.58 -22.37 0.35
N TRP A 120 -14.47 -21.07 0.54
CA TRP A 120 -15.48 -20.29 1.23
C TRP A 120 -16.58 -19.88 0.26
N SER A 121 -17.77 -19.68 0.79
CA SER A 121 -18.81 -19.00 0.01
C SER A 121 -18.40 -17.56 -0.26
N VAL A 122 -18.85 -17.04 -1.40
CA VAL A 122 -18.59 -15.63 -1.76
C VAL A 122 -19.18 -14.67 -0.72
N ASN A 123 -20.32 -15.01 -0.11
CA ASN A 123 -20.87 -14.23 1.00
C ASN A 123 -19.87 -14.14 2.17
N LYS A 124 -19.32 -15.28 2.60
CA LYS A 124 -18.31 -15.30 3.68
C LYS A 124 -17.01 -14.59 3.27
N LEU A 125 -16.58 -14.75 2.03
CA LEU A 125 -15.39 -14.07 1.51
C LEU A 125 -15.56 -12.54 1.54
N ILE A 126 -16.72 -12.03 1.14
CA ILE A 126 -17.05 -10.62 1.19
C ILE A 126 -17.10 -10.11 2.64
N ASP A 127 -17.78 -10.82 3.53
CA ASP A 127 -17.89 -10.46 4.94
C ASP A 127 -16.53 -10.43 5.65
N PHE A 128 -15.64 -11.35 5.31
CA PHE A 128 -14.29 -11.40 5.87
C PHE A 128 -13.36 -10.35 5.27
N GLY A 129 -13.42 -10.17 3.94
CA GLY A 129 -12.42 -9.41 3.20
C GLY A 129 -12.61 -7.90 3.29
N PHE A 130 -13.83 -7.41 3.46
CA PHE A 130 -14.10 -5.99 3.58
C PHE A 130 -14.28 -5.54 5.02
N ASP A 131 -13.57 -4.48 5.38
CA ASP A 131 -13.91 -3.76 6.62
C ASP A 131 -15.23 -3.01 6.46
N ALA A 132 -16.16 -3.23 7.39
CA ALA A 132 -17.51 -2.69 7.29
C ALA A 132 -17.59 -1.16 7.39
N LYS A 133 -16.55 -0.49 7.93
CA LYS A 133 -16.51 0.96 8.13
C LYS A 133 -15.67 1.66 7.09
N SER A 134 -14.41 1.26 6.92
CA SER A 134 -13.51 1.84 5.91
C SER A 134 -13.82 1.39 4.48
N LYS A 135 -14.59 0.31 4.31
CA LYS A 135 -14.95 -0.28 2.99
C LYS A 135 -13.74 -0.77 2.19
N THR A 136 -12.61 -0.96 2.85
CA THR A 136 -11.39 -1.43 2.22
C THR A 136 -11.32 -2.95 2.19
N TRP A 137 -10.77 -3.51 1.13
CA TRP A 137 -10.43 -4.92 1.02
C TRP A 137 -9.12 -5.19 1.75
N TYR A 138 -8.95 -6.38 2.37
CA TYR A 138 -7.84 -6.72 3.28
C TYR A 138 -6.52 -7.10 2.59
N GLU A 139 -6.26 -6.59 1.41
CA GLU A 139 -5.01 -6.78 0.65
C GLU A 139 -4.34 -5.44 0.36
N SER A 140 -3.10 -5.48 -0.18
CA SER A 140 -2.39 -4.29 -0.63
C SER A 140 -3.20 -3.49 -1.67
N PRO A 141 -2.94 -2.19 -1.87
CA PRO A 141 -3.75 -1.32 -2.74
C PRO A 141 -3.90 -1.83 -4.17
N GLY A 142 -2.82 -2.38 -4.74
CA GLY A 142 -2.84 -2.94 -6.09
C GLY A 142 -3.80 -4.13 -6.22
N TYR A 143 -3.71 -5.05 -5.27
CA TYR A 143 -4.61 -6.20 -5.20
C TYR A 143 -6.03 -5.79 -4.85
N SER A 144 -6.23 -4.89 -3.88
CA SER A 144 -7.56 -4.40 -3.50
C SER A 144 -8.32 -3.83 -4.70
N THR A 145 -7.70 -2.97 -5.48
CA THR A 145 -8.36 -2.35 -6.65
C THR A 145 -8.60 -3.35 -7.78
N THR A 146 -7.75 -4.35 -7.95
CA THR A 146 -7.93 -5.44 -8.91
C THR A 146 -9.09 -6.35 -8.49
N VAL A 147 -9.16 -6.74 -7.22
CA VAL A 147 -10.25 -7.58 -6.69
C VAL A 147 -11.60 -6.90 -6.81
N LEU A 148 -11.70 -5.57 -6.65
CA LEU A 148 -12.96 -4.84 -6.90
C LEU A 148 -13.46 -5.03 -8.35
N GLY A 149 -12.56 -5.05 -9.33
CA GLY A 149 -12.89 -5.35 -10.72
C GLY A 149 -13.37 -6.79 -10.90
N LEU A 150 -12.64 -7.76 -10.36
CA LEU A 150 -12.95 -9.18 -10.46
C LEU A 150 -14.27 -9.55 -9.76
N LEU A 151 -14.48 -9.05 -8.52
CA LEU A 151 -15.76 -9.24 -7.80
C LEU A 151 -16.93 -8.61 -8.55
N GLY A 152 -16.70 -7.44 -9.14
CA GLY A 152 -17.71 -6.78 -9.96
C GLY A 152 -18.07 -7.57 -11.22
N GLU A 153 -17.08 -8.13 -11.91
CA GLU A 153 -17.30 -8.99 -13.09
C GLU A 153 -18.05 -10.28 -12.70
N PHE A 154 -17.59 -10.93 -11.66
CA PHE A 154 -18.22 -12.12 -11.09
C PHE A 154 -19.68 -11.85 -10.68
N SER A 155 -19.94 -10.73 -9.99
CA SER A 155 -21.29 -10.33 -9.60
C SER A 155 -22.20 -10.08 -10.80
N ASN A 156 -21.68 -9.42 -11.85
CA ASN A 156 -22.42 -9.22 -13.09
C ASN A 156 -22.75 -10.54 -13.81
N MET A 157 -21.83 -11.51 -13.80
CA MET A 157 -22.05 -12.83 -14.39
C MET A 157 -23.15 -13.59 -13.65
N LEU A 158 -23.13 -13.59 -12.33
CA LEU A 158 -24.16 -14.24 -11.50
C LEU A 158 -25.55 -13.61 -11.71
N ASP A 159 -25.63 -12.28 -11.71
CA ASP A 159 -26.88 -11.58 -11.93
C ASP A 159 -27.46 -11.85 -13.34
N GLU A 160 -26.62 -11.73 -14.37
CA GLU A 160 -27.05 -11.90 -15.76
C GLU A 160 -27.42 -13.35 -16.11
N LYS A 161 -26.66 -14.32 -15.63
CA LYS A 161 -26.76 -15.72 -16.06
C LYS A 161 -27.43 -16.67 -15.05
N ALA A 162 -27.49 -16.28 -13.79
CA ALA A 162 -28.06 -17.07 -12.71
C ALA A 162 -29.18 -16.36 -11.94
N GLY A 163 -29.42 -15.08 -12.17
CA GLY A 163 -30.42 -14.28 -11.45
C GLY A 163 -30.05 -14.05 -9.97
N ILE A 164 -28.75 -14.11 -9.64
CA ILE A 164 -28.23 -13.90 -8.29
C ILE A 164 -27.58 -12.53 -8.22
N ASP A 165 -28.27 -11.57 -7.64
CA ASP A 165 -27.82 -10.18 -7.52
C ASP A 165 -26.97 -9.98 -6.26
N LEU A 166 -25.64 -10.07 -6.37
CA LEU A 166 -24.71 -9.84 -5.28
C LEU A 166 -24.58 -8.35 -4.95
N PHE A 167 -24.70 -7.44 -5.89
CA PHE A 167 -24.63 -6.00 -5.61
C PHE A 167 -25.79 -5.54 -4.72
N GLN A 168 -26.97 -6.13 -4.89
CA GLN A 168 -28.11 -5.86 -4.04
C GLN A 168 -27.96 -6.52 -2.65
N LYS A 169 -27.47 -7.77 -2.61
CA LYS A 169 -27.27 -8.53 -1.35
C LYS A 169 -26.12 -7.99 -0.51
N CYS A 170 -25.05 -7.52 -1.16
CA CYS A 170 -23.81 -7.05 -0.55
C CYS A 170 -23.49 -5.61 -1.00
N PRO A 171 -24.20 -4.59 -0.48
CA PRO A 171 -24.00 -3.18 -0.88
C PRO A 171 -22.57 -2.68 -0.69
N ILE A 172 -21.80 -3.32 0.20
CA ILE A 172 -20.39 -3.01 0.46
C ILE A 172 -19.54 -3.06 -0.81
N LEU A 173 -19.90 -3.87 -1.82
CA LEU A 173 -19.20 -3.92 -3.10
C LEU A 173 -19.23 -2.59 -3.84
N VAL A 174 -20.39 -1.93 -3.84
CA VAL A 174 -20.54 -0.59 -4.44
C VAL A 174 -19.84 0.47 -3.59
N ASP A 175 -19.98 0.39 -2.26
CA ASP A 175 -19.35 1.33 -1.34
C ASP A 175 -17.82 1.26 -1.40
N ALA A 176 -17.24 0.06 -1.51
CA ALA A 176 -15.81 -0.13 -1.66
C ALA A 176 -15.27 0.47 -2.97
N VAL A 177 -16.02 0.33 -4.06
CA VAL A 177 -15.68 0.98 -5.34
C VAL A 177 -15.69 2.50 -5.20
N LYS A 178 -16.70 3.08 -4.53
CA LYS A 178 -16.76 4.54 -4.25
C LYS A 178 -15.59 5.00 -3.40
N ASN A 179 -15.14 4.18 -2.47
CA ASN A 179 -14.07 4.50 -1.52
C ASN A 179 -12.65 4.28 -2.09
N SER A 180 -12.52 3.66 -3.27
CA SER A 180 -11.22 3.38 -3.88
C SER A 180 -10.37 4.64 -4.16
N ALA A 181 -10.99 5.82 -4.25
CA ALA A 181 -10.30 7.10 -4.37
C ALA A 181 -9.42 7.44 -3.17
N GLU A 182 -9.70 6.85 -1.98
CA GLU A 182 -8.86 7.06 -0.79
C GLU A 182 -7.44 6.47 -0.93
N TYR A 183 -7.20 5.55 -1.88
CA TYR A 183 -5.85 5.07 -2.16
C TYR A 183 -4.96 6.09 -2.90
N LEU A 184 -5.52 7.19 -3.43
CA LEU A 184 -4.82 8.08 -4.36
C LEU A 184 -3.91 9.08 -3.65
N PHE A 185 -2.68 9.20 -4.16
CA PHE A 185 -1.82 10.36 -4.00
C PHE A 185 -2.33 11.55 -4.84
N PRO A 186 -1.87 12.79 -4.58
CA PRO A 186 -2.29 13.96 -5.37
C PRO A 186 -2.03 13.85 -6.87
N ASN A 187 -1.01 13.09 -7.31
CA ASN A 187 -0.74 12.78 -8.72
C ASN A 187 -1.65 11.70 -9.32
N ARG A 188 -2.65 11.22 -8.58
CA ARG A 188 -3.60 10.15 -8.95
C ARG A 188 -3.01 8.74 -9.00
N MET A 189 -1.81 8.55 -8.47
CA MET A 189 -1.23 7.23 -8.30
C MET A 189 -1.72 6.62 -6.98
N ILE A 190 -1.85 5.31 -6.93
CA ILE A 190 -2.23 4.59 -5.69
C ILE A 190 -1.06 4.49 -4.73
N ALA A 191 -1.33 4.37 -3.43
CA ALA A 191 -0.33 4.06 -2.40
C ALA A 191 0.39 2.76 -2.74
N GLY A 192 1.71 2.71 -2.46
CA GLY A 192 2.63 1.71 -3.00
C GLY A 192 2.94 0.54 -2.08
N PHE A 193 2.37 0.48 -0.86
CA PHE A 193 2.76 -0.53 0.12
C PHE A 193 2.35 -1.97 -0.27
N GLY A 194 3.13 -2.94 0.25
CA GLY A 194 2.95 -4.36 -0.02
C GLY A 194 3.19 -4.72 -1.49
N ASP A 195 2.57 -5.78 -1.96
CA ASP A 195 2.68 -6.23 -3.35
C ASP A 195 1.87 -5.32 -4.30
N THR A 196 2.25 -4.05 -4.37
CA THR A 196 1.59 -3.05 -5.22
C THR A 196 2.50 -2.61 -6.36
N HIS A 197 1.99 -2.69 -7.59
CA HIS A 197 2.63 -2.04 -8.72
C HIS A 197 2.23 -0.56 -8.73
N PRO A 198 3.17 0.39 -8.63
CA PRO A 198 2.85 1.80 -8.72
C PRO A 198 2.14 2.13 -10.02
N GLY A 199 1.04 2.87 -9.95
CA GLY A 199 0.25 3.19 -11.13
C GLY A 199 -1.01 3.97 -10.81
N TYR A 200 -1.76 4.33 -11.85
CA TYR A 200 -3.08 4.91 -11.68
C TYR A 200 -4.08 3.88 -11.16
N LEU A 201 -5.15 4.39 -10.54
CA LEU A 201 -6.23 3.54 -10.04
C LEU A 201 -6.79 2.62 -11.14
N ASN A 202 -6.87 1.33 -10.85
CA ASN A 202 -7.60 0.39 -11.69
C ASN A 202 -9.11 0.70 -11.61
N THR A 203 -9.69 1.19 -12.70
CA THR A 203 -11.12 1.56 -12.75
C THR A 203 -12.06 0.38 -13.03
N GLY A 204 -11.55 -0.84 -13.12
CA GLY A 204 -12.36 -2.04 -13.41
C GLY A 204 -13.57 -2.18 -12.49
N GLY A 205 -13.41 -1.91 -11.19
CA GLY A 205 -14.52 -1.92 -10.24
C GLY A 205 -15.62 -0.90 -10.60
N ILE A 206 -15.23 0.32 -10.97
CA ILE A 206 -16.17 1.37 -11.39
C ILE A 206 -16.93 0.94 -12.65
N ASP A 207 -16.22 0.37 -13.64
CA ASP A 207 -16.81 -0.09 -14.90
C ASP A 207 -17.81 -1.23 -14.68
N GLN A 208 -17.52 -2.14 -13.76
CA GLN A 208 -18.43 -3.24 -13.44
C GLN A 208 -19.70 -2.76 -12.72
N VAL A 209 -19.58 -1.82 -11.78
CA VAL A 209 -20.76 -1.20 -11.13
C VAL A 209 -21.58 -0.40 -12.13
N LEU A 210 -20.94 0.31 -13.08
CA LEU A 210 -21.60 1.03 -14.16
C LEU A 210 -22.37 0.08 -15.08
N LYS A 211 -21.79 -1.08 -15.45
CA LYS A 211 -22.44 -2.14 -16.23
C LYS A 211 -23.69 -2.66 -15.51
N TYR A 212 -23.58 -2.98 -14.24
CA TYR A 212 -24.70 -3.39 -13.39
C TYR A 212 -25.81 -2.33 -13.35
N ALA A 213 -25.45 -1.08 -13.01
CA ALA A 213 -26.40 0.02 -12.92
C ALA A 213 -27.13 0.29 -14.23
N THR A 214 -26.44 0.15 -15.37
CA THR A 214 -27.02 0.30 -16.71
C THR A 214 -28.04 -0.79 -16.99
N ARG A 215 -27.72 -2.06 -16.71
CA ARG A 215 -28.64 -3.20 -16.88
C ARG A 215 -29.91 -3.03 -16.05
N HIS A 216 -29.77 -2.59 -14.80
CA HIS A 216 -30.87 -2.35 -13.87
C HIS A 216 -31.52 -0.96 -14.03
N LYS A 217 -31.10 -0.14 -15.01
CA LYS A 217 -31.62 1.20 -15.29
C LYS A 217 -31.58 2.14 -14.07
N ASN A 218 -30.60 1.95 -13.18
CA ASN A 218 -30.40 2.78 -11.99
C ASN A 218 -29.67 4.08 -12.37
N LYS A 219 -30.43 5.11 -12.74
CA LYS A 219 -29.90 6.40 -13.21
C LYS A 219 -29.01 7.10 -12.18
N ASN A 220 -29.34 6.99 -10.88
CA ASN A 220 -28.54 7.62 -9.82
C ASN A 220 -27.16 6.99 -9.73
N LEU A 221 -27.09 5.66 -9.68
CA LEU A 221 -25.83 4.94 -9.60
C LEU A 221 -24.99 5.12 -10.87
N ILE A 222 -25.64 5.19 -12.07
CA ILE A 222 -24.95 5.54 -13.32
C ILE A 222 -24.28 6.92 -13.20
N SER A 223 -25.01 7.91 -12.71
CA SER A 223 -24.48 9.27 -12.52
C SER A 223 -23.31 9.29 -11.54
N GLU A 224 -23.45 8.63 -10.37
CA GLU A 224 -22.40 8.53 -9.35
C GLU A 224 -21.12 7.88 -9.89
N MET A 225 -21.25 6.76 -10.61
CA MET A 225 -20.07 6.06 -11.15
C MET A 225 -19.38 6.86 -12.25
N ASN A 226 -20.12 7.57 -13.09
CA ASN A 226 -19.54 8.46 -14.09
C ASN A 226 -18.79 9.63 -13.46
N LEU A 227 -19.35 10.24 -12.40
CA LEU A 227 -18.68 11.30 -11.64
C LEU A 227 -17.40 10.79 -10.97
N LEU A 228 -17.45 9.63 -10.31
CA LEU A 228 -16.27 9.02 -9.71
C LEU A 228 -15.21 8.71 -10.77
N LYS A 229 -15.61 8.11 -11.90
CA LYS A 229 -14.68 7.79 -12.99
C LYS A 229 -14.00 9.04 -13.55
N SER A 230 -14.76 10.14 -13.69
CA SER A 230 -14.21 11.44 -14.06
C SER A 230 -13.21 11.94 -13.01
N ALA A 231 -13.60 11.92 -11.74
CA ALA A 231 -12.83 12.48 -10.63
C ALA A 231 -11.47 11.79 -10.39
N VAL A 232 -11.40 10.47 -10.58
CA VAL A 232 -10.14 9.71 -10.40
C VAL A 232 -9.21 9.79 -11.61
N ALA A 233 -9.66 10.35 -12.73
CA ALA A 233 -8.84 10.49 -13.92
C ALA A 233 -7.62 11.40 -13.66
N PRO A 234 -6.45 11.12 -14.27
CA PRO A 234 -5.20 11.85 -13.98
C PRO A 234 -5.27 13.37 -14.20
N LYS A 235 -6.16 13.83 -15.07
CA LYS A 235 -6.35 15.26 -15.42
C LYS A 235 -7.65 15.86 -14.87
N ALA A 236 -8.32 15.17 -13.95
CA ALA A 236 -9.56 15.65 -13.37
C ALA A 236 -9.38 16.95 -12.58
N PRO A 237 -10.39 17.84 -12.56
CA PRO A 237 -10.39 19.01 -11.70
C PRO A 237 -10.24 18.64 -10.21
N LEU A 238 -9.54 19.48 -9.44
CA LEU A 238 -9.34 19.26 -8.00
C LEU A 238 -10.65 19.15 -7.24
N SER A 239 -11.61 20.03 -7.55
CA SER A 239 -12.93 20.05 -6.91
C SER A 239 -13.71 18.75 -7.06
N GLU A 240 -13.44 17.94 -8.07
CA GLU A 240 -14.09 16.65 -8.26
C GLU A 240 -13.48 15.59 -7.34
N ILE A 241 -12.15 15.39 -7.36
CA ILE A 241 -11.50 14.35 -6.55
C ILE A 241 -11.56 14.66 -5.04
N GLU A 242 -11.52 15.91 -4.65
CA GLU A 242 -11.63 16.35 -3.25
C GLU A 242 -12.99 15.99 -2.62
N THR A 243 -14.01 15.67 -3.40
CA THR A 243 -15.29 15.14 -2.89
C THR A 243 -15.23 13.67 -2.49
N TYR A 244 -14.21 12.94 -2.96
CA TYR A 244 -14.05 11.50 -2.70
C TYR A 244 -12.92 11.20 -1.71
N THR A 245 -11.99 12.13 -1.49
CA THR A 245 -10.81 11.93 -0.63
C THR A 245 -10.93 12.70 0.67
N SER A 246 -10.45 12.09 1.75
CA SER A 246 -10.48 12.65 3.10
C SER A 246 -9.13 13.27 3.47
N THR A 247 -9.13 14.28 4.37
CA THR A 247 -7.89 14.82 4.94
C THR A 247 -7.12 13.75 5.69
N LEU A 248 -7.83 12.90 6.44
CA LEU A 248 -7.27 11.73 7.11
C LEU A 248 -8.20 10.54 6.92
N PHE A 249 -7.63 9.41 6.49
CA PHE A 249 -8.33 8.15 6.27
C PHE A 249 -7.56 6.99 6.92
N TYR A 250 -8.26 6.13 7.64
CA TYR A 250 -7.73 4.95 8.30
C TYR A 250 -8.40 3.67 7.80
N ALA A 251 -7.63 2.72 7.31
CA ALA A 251 -8.08 1.39 6.92
C ALA A 251 -7.57 0.36 7.94
N PRO A 252 -8.37 -0.01 8.95
CA PRO A 252 -7.92 -0.86 10.05
C PRO A 252 -7.57 -2.29 9.61
N ASN A 253 -8.27 -2.83 8.63
CA ASN A 253 -8.08 -4.21 8.15
C ASN A 253 -6.81 -4.42 7.31
N VAL A 254 -6.14 -3.35 6.89
CA VAL A 254 -4.82 -3.39 6.24
C VAL A 254 -3.79 -2.55 6.98
N SER A 255 -4.17 -2.02 8.16
CA SER A 255 -3.32 -1.20 9.00
C SER A 255 -2.67 -0.03 8.26
N TRP A 256 -3.49 0.78 7.60
CA TRP A 256 -3.05 1.87 6.73
C TRP A 256 -3.72 3.19 7.08
N ILE A 257 -2.93 4.28 7.08
CA ILE A 257 -3.40 5.66 7.23
C ILE A 257 -2.91 6.47 6.04
N ALA A 258 -3.81 7.26 5.45
CA ALA A 258 -3.49 8.31 4.50
C ALA A 258 -3.82 9.68 5.12
N MET A 259 -2.84 10.59 5.10
CA MET A 259 -3.02 11.99 5.49
C MET A 259 -2.74 12.88 4.29
N ARG A 260 -3.58 13.90 4.04
CA ARG A 260 -3.47 14.79 2.90
C ARG A 260 -3.67 16.23 3.30
N SER A 261 -2.92 17.15 2.68
CA SER A 261 -3.23 18.59 2.76
C SER A 261 -4.22 19.05 1.68
N GLY A 262 -4.39 18.26 0.63
CA GLY A 262 -5.24 18.48 -0.53
C GLY A 262 -4.88 17.51 -1.64
N MET A 263 -5.35 17.75 -2.85
CA MET A 263 -5.13 16.89 -4.03
C MET A 263 -4.47 17.62 -5.20
N ASP A 264 -3.91 18.82 -4.98
CA ASP A 264 -3.10 19.49 -6.00
C ASP A 264 -1.77 18.76 -6.19
N LYS A 265 -1.51 18.38 -7.44
CA LYS A 265 -0.34 17.58 -7.81
C LYS A 265 0.99 18.21 -7.40
N GLN A 266 1.12 19.54 -7.52
CA GLN A 266 2.39 20.24 -7.31
C GLN A 266 2.53 20.79 -5.89
N HIS A 267 1.41 21.12 -5.23
CA HIS A 267 1.40 21.96 -4.05
C HIS A 267 0.98 21.24 -2.78
N ASP A 268 0.28 20.12 -2.92
CA ASP A 268 -0.21 19.39 -1.75
C ASP A 268 0.70 18.24 -1.35
N LEU A 269 0.57 17.88 -0.09
CA LEU A 269 1.34 16.86 0.58
C LEU A 269 0.45 15.65 0.90
N MET A 270 1.03 14.48 0.88
CA MET A 270 0.40 13.27 1.41
C MET A 270 1.44 12.37 2.06
N ALA A 271 1.12 11.91 3.26
CA ALA A 271 1.82 10.83 3.94
C ALA A 271 0.95 9.57 3.96
N SER A 272 1.55 8.44 3.62
CA SER A 272 0.97 7.10 3.68
C SER A 272 1.73 6.31 4.74
N ILE A 273 1.04 5.85 5.80
CA ILE A 273 1.62 5.10 6.92
C ILE A 273 0.99 3.72 6.90
N ASN A 274 1.78 2.68 6.88
CA ASN A 274 1.26 1.32 6.90
C ASN A 274 2.06 0.39 7.81
N ALA A 275 1.37 -0.62 8.34
CA ALA A 275 1.97 -1.80 8.93
C ALA A 275 1.51 -3.05 8.18
N SER A 276 1.89 -4.22 8.67
CA SER A 276 1.71 -5.48 7.96
C SER A 276 0.46 -6.21 8.45
N LEU A 277 -0.69 -5.88 7.91
CA LEU A 277 -1.95 -6.59 8.19
C LEU A 277 -2.68 -6.93 6.89
N GLY A 278 -3.21 -8.15 6.80
CA GLY A 278 -3.92 -8.64 5.63
C GLY A 278 -3.03 -9.44 4.68
N ASN A 279 -3.49 -9.60 3.44
CA ASN A 279 -2.77 -10.36 2.43
C ASN A 279 -1.92 -9.46 1.51
N HIS A 280 -0.91 -10.02 0.87
CA HIS A 280 0.03 -9.28 0.01
C HIS A 280 0.75 -8.14 0.73
N GLN A 281 1.13 -8.37 1.99
CA GLN A 281 1.86 -7.42 2.83
C GLN A 281 3.33 -7.82 2.97
N HIS A 282 4.18 -6.82 3.26
CA HIS A 282 5.60 -6.99 3.55
C HIS A 282 5.90 -6.89 5.05
N ALA A 283 7.11 -7.20 5.47
CA ALA A 283 7.58 -6.91 6.81
C ALA A 283 7.96 -5.42 6.90
N ASN A 284 6.95 -4.57 7.08
CA ASN A 284 7.10 -3.10 6.98
C ASN A 284 7.49 -2.43 8.30
N GLY A 285 7.26 -3.07 9.45
CA GLY A 285 7.22 -2.33 10.72
C GLY A 285 6.11 -1.29 10.71
N ILE A 286 6.44 -0.04 10.99
CA ILE A 286 5.58 1.13 10.70
C ILE A 286 6.25 1.91 9.57
N SER A 287 5.91 1.61 8.34
CA SER A 287 6.49 2.24 7.16
C SER A 287 5.81 3.57 6.79
N LEU A 288 6.51 4.39 6.03
CA LEU A 288 6.08 5.73 5.62
C LEU A 288 6.41 5.97 4.14
N GLU A 289 5.42 6.43 3.38
CA GLU A 289 5.63 7.03 2.06
C GLU A 289 5.38 8.54 2.15
N LEU A 290 6.24 9.35 1.53
CA LEU A 290 6.12 10.82 1.49
C LEU A 290 6.02 11.33 0.07
N TYR A 291 4.97 12.11 -0.19
CA TYR A 291 4.68 12.71 -1.49
C TYR A 291 5.00 14.21 -1.49
N GLY A 292 5.51 14.73 -2.60
CA GLY A 292 5.70 16.16 -2.81
C GLY A 292 6.09 16.51 -4.24
N LYS A 293 5.70 17.69 -4.70
CA LYS A 293 6.10 18.23 -6.00
C LYS A 293 5.83 17.28 -7.18
N GLY A 294 4.74 16.50 -7.09
CA GLY A 294 4.28 15.62 -8.17
C GLY A 294 4.72 14.15 -8.06
N TYR A 295 5.56 13.81 -7.09
CA TYR A 295 6.12 12.46 -6.93
C TYR A 295 5.99 11.92 -5.51
N VAL A 296 5.93 10.60 -5.37
CA VAL A 296 6.20 9.91 -4.11
C VAL A 296 7.73 9.90 -3.95
N LEU A 297 8.26 10.91 -3.25
CA LEU A 297 9.70 11.11 -3.11
C LEU A 297 10.34 10.07 -2.18
N GLY A 298 9.63 9.73 -1.07
CA GLY A 298 9.99 8.61 -0.20
C GLY A 298 9.08 7.42 -0.45
N PRO A 299 9.32 6.61 -1.50
CA PRO A 299 8.43 5.54 -1.90
C PRO A 299 8.54 4.30 -1.02
N ASP A 300 7.56 3.41 -1.13
CA ASP A 300 7.72 1.99 -0.81
C ASP A 300 8.67 1.32 -1.80
N ALA A 301 9.36 0.26 -1.39
CA ALA A 301 10.36 -0.43 -2.21
C ALA A 301 9.75 -1.23 -3.37
N GLY A 302 8.47 -1.57 -3.31
CA GLY A 302 7.82 -2.44 -4.29
C GLY A 302 8.19 -3.91 -4.12
N ILE A 303 8.12 -4.67 -5.21
CA ILE A 303 8.22 -6.14 -5.20
C ILE A 303 9.48 -6.70 -5.89
N GLY A 304 10.37 -5.87 -6.39
CA GLY A 304 11.50 -6.32 -7.18
C GLY A 304 11.08 -6.84 -8.57
N LYS A 305 11.92 -7.67 -9.18
CA LYS A 305 11.69 -8.14 -10.56
C LYS A 305 10.65 -9.26 -10.64
N TYR A 306 10.62 -10.14 -9.66
CA TYR A 306 9.77 -11.33 -9.66
C TYR A 306 9.11 -11.52 -8.30
N LEU A 307 7.81 -11.26 -8.24
CA LEU A 307 6.99 -11.53 -7.07
C LEU A 307 7.12 -13.01 -6.66
N TYR A 308 7.42 -13.28 -5.40
CA TYR A 308 7.58 -14.60 -4.75
C TYR A 308 8.69 -15.52 -5.27
N SER A 309 9.23 -15.30 -6.44
CA SER A 309 10.20 -16.22 -7.05
C SER A 309 11.62 -15.68 -7.13
N GLY A 310 11.81 -14.38 -6.95
CA GLY A 310 13.12 -13.75 -6.89
C GLY A 310 13.71 -13.80 -5.48
N LEU A 311 15.00 -14.12 -5.36
CA LEU A 311 15.69 -14.01 -4.07
C LEU A 311 15.66 -12.58 -3.56
N ASP A 312 15.74 -11.59 -4.43
CA ASP A 312 15.65 -10.17 -4.13
C ASP A 312 14.32 -9.77 -3.47
N TYR A 313 13.19 -10.37 -3.92
CA TYR A 313 11.90 -10.18 -3.25
C TYR A 313 11.95 -10.68 -1.80
N LEU A 314 12.38 -11.93 -1.60
CA LEU A 314 12.39 -12.57 -0.29
C LEU A 314 13.43 -11.98 0.66
N GLU A 315 14.60 -11.59 0.16
CA GLU A 315 15.72 -11.16 0.98
C GLU A 315 15.79 -9.65 1.19
N TYR A 316 15.17 -8.83 0.32
CA TYR A 316 15.24 -7.39 0.39
C TYR A 316 13.87 -6.71 0.31
N TYR A 317 13.18 -6.77 -0.86
CA TYR A 317 11.99 -5.93 -1.09
C TYR A 317 10.84 -6.17 -0.10
N SER A 318 10.67 -7.39 0.40
CA SER A 318 9.67 -7.70 1.43
C SER A 318 10.18 -7.54 2.88
N GLN A 319 11.40 -7.01 3.07
CA GLN A 319 12.06 -6.92 4.37
C GLN A 319 12.12 -5.48 4.90
N MET A 320 12.16 -5.33 6.23
CA MET A 320 12.13 -4.02 6.89
C MET A 320 13.17 -3.00 6.39
N PRO A 321 14.45 -3.36 6.10
CA PRO A 321 15.43 -2.39 5.60
C PRO A 321 15.16 -1.81 4.22
N ALA A 322 14.22 -2.36 3.45
CA ALA A 322 13.77 -1.79 2.18
C ALA A 322 12.71 -0.68 2.36
N HIS A 323 12.15 -0.55 3.56
CA HIS A 323 11.06 0.37 3.87
C HIS A 323 11.51 1.53 4.76
N ASN A 324 10.74 2.62 4.78
CA ASN A 324 10.99 3.80 5.61
C ASN A 324 10.49 3.56 7.03
N THR A 325 11.22 2.79 7.82
CA THR A 325 10.86 2.31 9.16
C THR A 325 12.07 2.23 10.09
N VAL A 326 11.87 1.68 11.28
CA VAL A 326 12.97 1.42 12.23
C VAL A 326 13.17 -0.07 12.42
N VAL A 327 14.39 -0.53 12.15
CA VAL A 327 14.85 -1.91 12.35
C VAL A 327 15.56 -2.01 13.69
N VAL A 328 15.20 -3.01 14.49
CA VAL A 328 15.73 -3.21 15.85
C VAL A 328 16.72 -4.36 15.86
N ASP A 329 17.92 -4.13 16.42
CA ASP A 329 18.99 -5.11 16.57
C ASP A 329 19.37 -5.83 15.25
N GLY A 330 19.07 -5.21 14.10
CA GLY A 330 19.30 -5.79 12.77
C GLY A 330 18.37 -6.93 12.38
N VAL A 331 17.34 -7.22 13.18
CA VAL A 331 16.31 -8.21 12.82
C VAL A 331 15.40 -7.60 11.74
N SER A 332 15.46 -8.15 10.54
CA SER A 332 14.97 -7.49 9.33
C SER A 332 13.65 -8.01 8.78
N SER A 333 13.11 -9.07 9.35
CA SER A 333 11.92 -9.72 8.80
C SER A 333 11.02 -10.37 9.84
N TYR A 334 9.78 -10.56 9.48
CA TYR A 334 8.81 -11.45 10.09
C TYR A 334 7.93 -12.05 8.98
N PRO A 335 7.09 -13.06 9.29
CA PRO A 335 6.23 -13.68 8.27
C PRO A 335 5.37 -12.66 7.53
N VAL A 336 5.40 -12.72 6.21
CA VAL A 336 4.68 -11.86 5.28
C VAL A 336 3.48 -12.58 4.65
N MET A 337 2.85 -12.01 3.64
CA MET A 337 1.64 -12.49 2.99
C MET A 337 0.41 -12.34 3.89
N MET A 338 -0.15 -13.38 4.44
CA MET A 338 -1.28 -13.32 5.40
C MET A 338 -0.82 -12.81 6.76
N SER A 339 -0.35 -11.57 6.78
CA SER A 339 0.24 -10.97 7.99
C SER A 339 -0.84 -10.53 8.99
N GLN A 340 -0.50 -10.58 10.29
CA GLN A 340 -1.35 -10.21 11.40
C GLN A 340 -0.72 -9.12 12.29
N HIS A 341 0.21 -8.34 11.73
CA HIS A 341 1.00 -7.37 12.47
C HIS A 341 0.48 -5.94 12.26
N ALA A 342 -0.63 -5.64 12.93
CA ALA A 342 -1.26 -4.32 12.87
C ALA A 342 -0.68 -3.31 13.85
N PHE A 343 -0.67 -2.04 13.49
CA PHE A 343 -0.54 -0.96 14.45
C PHE A 343 -1.91 -0.58 15.07
N LYS A 344 -1.86 0.18 16.17
CA LYS A 344 -3.03 0.84 16.76
C LYS A 344 -2.87 2.35 16.63
N VAL A 345 -3.90 3.04 16.17
CA VAL A 345 -3.98 4.50 16.21
C VAL A 345 -4.21 4.91 17.68
N VAL A 346 -3.36 5.78 18.20
CA VAL A 346 -3.43 6.25 19.59
C VAL A 346 -3.80 7.73 19.71
N ALA A 347 -3.48 8.51 18.69
CA ALA A 347 -3.87 9.90 18.57
C ALA A 347 -3.95 10.30 17.10
N SER A 348 -4.84 11.18 16.74
CA SER A 348 -4.91 11.77 15.39
C SER A 348 -5.69 13.10 15.39
N TYR A 349 -5.35 13.94 14.43
CA TYR A 349 -6.12 15.13 14.13
C TYR A 349 -6.13 15.39 12.62
N PRO A 350 -7.30 15.48 11.96
CA PRO A 350 -8.63 15.20 12.53
C PRO A 350 -8.73 13.80 13.12
N GLU A 351 -9.60 13.63 14.12
CA GLU A 351 -9.75 12.33 14.78
C GLU A 351 -10.30 11.27 13.81
N VAL A 352 -9.66 10.10 13.82
CA VAL A 352 -10.16 8.88 13.18
C VAL A 352 -10.04 7.69 14.13
N THR A 353 -10.97 6.77 14.02
CA THR A 353 -11.05 5.53 14.81
C THR A 353 -11.47 4.37 13.92
N GLN A 354 -11.50 3.17 14.45
CA GLN A 354 -12.08 2.02 13.71
C GLN A 354 -13.56 2.22 13.39
N GLU A 355 -14.31 2.88 14.28
CA GLU A 355 -15.75 3.17 14.07
C GLU A 355 -15.98 4.34 13.11
N GLN A 356 -15.07 5.30 13.08
CA GLN A 356 -15.09 6.46 12.21
C GLN A 356 -13.75 6.60 11.48
N PRO A 357 -13.50 5.77 10.44
CA PRO A 357 -12.19 5.67 9.80
C PRO A 357 -11.84 6.83 8.87
N ALA A 358 -12.79 7.66 8.50
CA ALA A 358 -12.58 8.81 7.63
C ALA A 358 -12.93 10.11 8.34
N SER A 359 -12.05 11.10 8.22
CA SER A 359 -12.36 12.48 8.55
C SER A 359 -13.28 13.10 7.50
N LYS A 360 -13.54 14.41 7.58
CA LYS A 360 -14.27 15.12 6.53
C LYS A 360 -13.55 15.03 5.19
N LYS A 361 -14.31 15.06 4.10
CA LYS A 361 -13.75 15.14 2.75
C LYS A 361 -13.02 16.47 2.54
N LEU A 362 -12.00 16.47 1.69
CA LEU A 362 -11.20 17.65 1.38
C LEU A 362 -12.03 18.81 0.81
N SER A 363 -13.14 18.51 0.11
CA SER A 363 -14.10 19.50 -0.36
C SER A 363 -14.88 20.20 0.77
N GLU A 364 -14.97 19.56 1.96
CA GLU A 364 -15.67 20.10 3.12
C GLU A 364 -14.72 20.77 4.11
N TRP A 365 -13.51 20.24 4.23
CA TRP A 365 -12.48 20.74 5.12
C TRP A 365 -11.09 20.28 4.70
N LYS A 366 -10.16 21.20 4.65
CA LYS A 366 -8.73 20.94 4.44
C LYS A 366 -7.87 21.91 5.24
N LEU A 367 -6.58 21.62 5.34
CA LEU A 367 -5.64 22.46 6.07
C LEU A 367 -5.60 23.87 5.50
N SER A 368 -5.56 24.87 6.40
CA SER A 368 -5.52 26.27 6.03
C SER A 368 -4.18 26.64 5.37
N THR A 369 -4.28 27.42 4.31
CA THR A 369 -3.11 28.01 3.63
C THR A 369 -2.96 29.51 3.93
N GLU A 370 -3.87 30.08 4.74
CA GLU A 370 -3.85 31.48 5.08
C GLU A 370 -2.73 31.79 6.08
N LYS A 371 -1.99 32.88 5.86
CA LYS A 371 -0.84 33.23 6.70
C LYS A 371 -1.21 33.42 8.17
N ASP A 372 -2.32 34.07 8.44
CA ASP A 372 -2.75 34.46 9.80
C ASP A 372 -3.58 33.38 10.53
N SER A 373 -3.80 32.22 9.90
CA SER A 373 -4.48 31.11 10.57
C SER A 373 -3.63 30.55 11.72
N GLU A 374 -4.30 30.08 12.75
CA GLU A 374 -3.63 29.37 13.85
C GLU A 374 -2.98 28.08 13.36
N LEU A 375 -1.90 27.66 14.01
CA LEU A 375 -1.14 26.48 13.57
C LEU A 375 -2.00 25.20 13.62
N LYS A 376 -2.94 25.11 14.58
CA LYS A 376 -3.91 24.00 14.65
C LYS A 376 -4.76 23.82 13.39
N ASP A 377 -5.02 24.90 12.64
CA ASP A 377 -5.80 24.86 11.40
C ASP A 377 -4.93 24.47 10.19
N LYS A 378 -3.61 24.46 10.37
CA LYS A 378 -2.60 24.14 9.35
C LYS A 378 -2.01 22.75 9.48
N ILE A 379 -2.34 22.00 10.53
CA ILE A 379 -1.75 20.69 10.86
C ILE A 379 -2.77 19.57 10.77
N SER A 380 -2.33 18.44 10.27
CA SER A 380 -2.94 17.14 10.53
C SER A 380 -1.86 16.16 11.00
N TYR A 381 -2.22 15.24 11.90
CA TYR A 381 -1.27 14.24 12.37
C TYR A 381 -1.94 12.92 12.71
N ALA A 382 -1.15 11.86 12.70
CA ALA A 382 -1.52 10.56 13.24
C ALA A 382 -0.35 9.94 14.00
N THR A 383 -0.67 9.35 15.14
CA THR A 383 0.27 8.58 15.96
C THR A 383 -0.20 7.15 16.07
N VAL A 384 0.67 6.24 15.76
CA VAL A 384 0.42 4.80 15.80
C VAL A 384 1.40 4.08 16.71
N LYS A 385 0.93 3.02 17.36
CA LYS A 385 1.76 2.10 18.17
C LYS A 385 1.77 0.72 17.55
N PHE A 386 2.93 0.09 17.59
CA PHE A 386 3.19 -1.22 17.02
C PHE A 386 4.08 -2.02 17.98
N LEU A 387 3.81 -3.31 18.12
CA LEU A 387 4.71 -4.24 18.77
C LEU A 387 5.39 -5.06 17.67
N GLU A 388 6.68 -4.83 17.47
CA GLU A 388 7.45 -5.57 16.48
C GLU A 388 7.56 -7.03 16.93
N PRO A 389 7.13 -8.01 16.07
CA PRO A 389 6.87 -9.37 16.53
C PRO A 389 8.14 -10.17 16.88
N GLU A 390 9.27 -9.92 16.22
CA GLU A 390 10.48 -10.73 16.37
C GLU A 390 11.34 -10.27 17.56
N THR A 391 11.52 -8.95 17.69
CA THR A 391 12.33 -8.38 18.76
C THR A 391 11.53 -7.98 19.99
N GLN A 392 10.21 -8.02 19.90
CA GLN A 392 9.28 -7.51 20.91
C GLN A 392 9.57 -6.05 21.27
N ALA A 393 9.97 -5.27 20.26
CA ALA A 393 10.16 -3.84 20.44
C ALA A 393 8.81 -3.12 20.35
N GLN A 394 8.50 -2.35 21.39
CA GLN A 394 7.42 -1.38 21.36
C GLN A 394 7.86 -0.20 20.50
N GLN A 395 7.12 0.07 19.45
CA GLN A 395 7.37 1.18 18.53
C GLN A 395 6.20 2.14 18.51
N GLN A 396 6.49 3.43 18.33
CA GLN A 396 5.50 4.49 18.15
C GLN A 396 6.00 5.45 17.09
N ARG A 397 5.16 5.74 16.12
CA ARG A 397 5.43 6.76 15.09
C ARG A 397 4.36 7.82 15.13
N THR A 398 4.79 9.08 15.24
CA THR A 398 3.96 10.27 15.09
C THR A 398 4.36 10.95 13.80
N THR A 399 3.46 11.03 12.84
CA THR A 399 3.68 11.75 11.57
C THR A 399 2.68 12.89 11.47
N ALA A 400 3.15 14.07 11.08
CA ALA A 400 2.29 15.22 10.85
C ALA A 400 2.57 15.86 9.49
N ILE A 401 1.53 16.49 8.92
CA ILE A 401 1.61 17.39 7.77
C ILE A 401 1.30 18.79 8.29
N VAL A 402 2.15 19.76 7.97
CA VAL A 402 1.94 21.17 8.28
C VAL A 402 1.95 21.96 6.99
N LYS A 403 0.87 22.66 6.71
CA LYS A 403 0.74 23.56 5.55
C LYS A 403 1.33 24.92 5.92
N THR A 404 2.25 25.44 5.11
CA THR A 404 2.89 26.74 5.31
C THR A 404 2.30 27.83 4.43
N SER A 405 1.91 27.44 3.20
CA SER A 405 1.35 28.33 2.19
C SER A 405 0.47 27.54 1.22
N ALA A 406 -0.11 28.21 0.24
CA ALA A 406 -0.84 27.53 -0.85
C ALA A 406 0.06 26.59 -1.66
N LYS A 407 1.38 26.83 -1.68
CA LYS A 407 2.34 26.09 -2.51
C LYS A 407 3.31 25.21 -1.72
N GLY A 408 3.32 25.30 -0.41
CA GLY A 408 4.30 24.65 0.44
C GLY A 408 3.74 24.05 1.71
N GLY A 409 4.59 23.27 2.34
CA GLY A 409 4.35 22.62 3.61
C GLY A 409 5.46 21.62 3.91
N TYR A 410 5.41 21.01 5.08
CA TYR A 410 6.41 20.07 5.51
C TYR A 410 5.79 18.94 6.33
N TYR A 411 6.58 17.90 6.54
CA TYR A 411 6.25 16.76 7.39
C TYR A 411 7.06 16.81 8.68
N ILE A 412 6.48 16.28 9.73
CA ILE A 412 7.18 15.91 10.96
C ILE A 412 7.09 14.40 11.10
N ASP A 413 8.18 13.77 11.50
CA ASP A 413 8.24 12.36 11.82
C ASP A 413 8.99 12.16 13.13
N VAL A 414 8.30 11.63 14.14
CA VAL A 414 8.88 11.28 15.43
C VAL A 414 8.72 9.77 15.62
N PHE A 415 9.84 9.04 15.62
CA PHE A 415 9.83 7.59 15.80
C PHE A 415 10.49 7.19 17.13
N ARG A 416 9.73 6.49 17.97
CA ARG A 416 10.17 5.93 19.24
C ARG A 416 10.23 4.42 19.16
N SER A 417 11.26 3.81 19.74
CA SER A 417 11.41 2.35 19.71
C SER A 417 12.22 1.87 20.91
N LYS A 418 11.73 0.84 21.61
CA LYS A 418 12.47 0.14 22.68
C LYS A 418 11.96 -1.29 22.82
N LYS A 419 12.83 -2.22 23.16
CA LYS A 419 12.43 -3.59 23.52
C LYS A 419 11.70 -3.59 24.86
N VAL A 420 10.64 -4.37 24.97
CA VAL A 420 9.85 -4.46 26.21
C VAL A 420 10.70 -4.97 27.38
N GLU A 421 11.55 -5.96 27.12
CA GLU A 421 12.43 -6.56 28.13
C GLU A 421 13.80 -5.88 28.23
N GLY A 422 14.04 -4.82 27.44
CA GLY A 422 15.35 -4.16 27.37
C GLY A 422 16.41 -4.98 26.64
N GLY A 423 17.67 -4.59 26.79
CA GLY A 423 18.78 -5.24 26.08
C GLY A 423 18.89 -4.82 24.61
N ASP A 424 18.40 -3.63 24.31
CA ASP A 424 18.50 -2.99 23.00
C ASP A 424 19.97 -2.78 22.63
N LYS A 425 20.37 -3.21 21.43
CA LYS A 425 21.72 -2.96 20.91
C LYS A 425 21.72 -1.77 19.97
N THR A 426 20.86 -1.82 18.94
CA THR A 426 20.77 -0.78 17.93
C THR A 426 19.33 -0.63 17.43
N HIS A 427 18.97 0.61 17.10
CA HIS A 427 17.78 0.95 16.36
C HIS A 427 18.20 1.71 15.11
N ASP A 428 17.85 1.22 13.92
CA ASP A 428 18.22 1.79 12.63
C ASP A 428 16.99 2.41 11.98
N TYR A 429 16.95 3.75 11.94
CA TYR A 429 15.93 4.50 11.21
C TYR A 429 16.33 4.60 9.75
N PHE A 430 15.58 3.94 8.88
CA PHE A 430 15.74 3.96 7.43
C PHE A 430 14.85 5.01 6.77
N TYR A 431 15.42 5.75 5.83
CA TYR A 431 14.70 6.61 4.91
C TYR A 431 15.28 6.47 3.50
N HIS A 432 14.42 6.12 2.56
CA HIS A 432 14.73 5.96 1.14
C HIS A 432 14.10 7.12 0.38
N ASN A 433 14.84 7.69 -0.59
CA ASN A 433 14.31 8.76 -1.42
C ASN A 433 14.71 8.56 -2.88
N LEU A 434 13.80 8.86 -3.78
CA LEU A 434 14.14 8.97 -5.21
C LEU A 434 15.17 10.08 -5.41
N GLY A 435 16.05 9.93 -6.39
CA GLY A 435 17.02 10.96 -6.72
C GLY A 435 18.36 10.39 -7.15
N GLN A 436 19.25 11.27 -7.57
CA GLN A 436 20.59 10.94 -8.05
C GLN A 436 21.69 11.46 -7.11
N GLU A 437 21.36 12.36 -6.18
CA GLU A 437 22.35 12.95 -5.29
C GLU A 437 21.81 13.10 -3.86
N MET A 438 22.63 12.70 -2.87
CA MET A 438 22.35 12.93 -1.45
C MET A 438 23.49 13.77 -0.85
N LYS A 439 23.13 14.87 -0.19
CA LYS A 439 24.06 15.77 0.51
C LYS A 439 23.72 15.79 1.99
N VAL A 440 24.64 15.33 2.81
CA VAL A 440 24.50 15.36 4.29
C VAL A 440 25.36 16.47 4.85
N MET A 441 24.75 17.39 5.58
CA MET A 441 25.38 18.63 6.08
C MET A 441 25.11 18.79 7.57
N ASP A 442 26.01 19.44 8.24
CA ASP A 442 25.77 19.98 9.58
C ASP A 442 24.72 21.10 9.49
N ALA A 443 23.65 21.01 10.28
CA ALA A 443 22.52 21.94 10.17
C ALA A 443 22.84 23.36 10.68
N ILE A 444 23.88 23.51 11.53
CA ILE A 444 24.28 24.80 12.11
C ILE A 444 25.23 25.53 11.15
N SER A 445 26.30 24.86 10.72
CA SER A 445 27.33 25.45 9.88
C SER A 445 27.00 25.41 8.40
N GLY A 446 26.09 24.53 7.97
CA GLY A 446 25.77 24.28 6.56
C GLY A 446 26.90 23.58 5.80
N GLN A 447 27.98 23.15 6.47
CA GLN A 447 29.09 22.48 5.83
C GLN A 447 28.77 20.98 5.62
N PRO A 448 29.23 20.37 4.52
CA PRO A 448 29.10 18.92 4.32
C PRO A 448 29.76 18.15 5.45
N LEU A 449 29.12 17.06 5.90
CA LEU A 449 29.74 16.14 6.84
C LEU A 449 30.86 15.34 6.14
N ASP A 450 31.93 15.11 6.88
CA ASP A 450 33.05 14.27 6.43
C ASP A 450 32.68 12.77 6.57
N MET A 451 31.89 12.29 5.61
CA MET A 451 31.42 10.90 5.55
C MET A 451 32.57 9.97 5.13
N LYS A 452 32.87 8.97 5.93
CA LYS A 452 33.93 7.99 5.68
C LYS A 452 33.35 6.65 5.19
N PRO A 453 33.99 5.98 4.22
CA PRO A 453 33.61 4.61 3.84
C PRO A 453 33.55 3.70 5.08
N THR A 454 32.56 2.81 5.12
CA THR A 454 32.34 1.91 6.24
C THR A 454 31.84 0.53 5.79
N GLU A 455 32.18 -0.49 6.56
CA GLU A 455 31.64 -1.85 6.41
C GLU A 455 30.44 -2.11 7.35
N GLU A 456 30.06 -1.14 8.16
CA GLU A 456 28.86 -1.25 9.01
C GLU A 456 27.59 -1.32 8.13
N LEU A 457 26.44 -1.61 8.72
CA LEU A 457 25.20 -1.97 8.00
C LEU A 457 25.42 -3.16 7.05
N ALA A 458 26.18 -4.16 7.51
CA ALA A 458 26.47 -5.37 6.76
C ALA A 458 25.70 -6.56 7.30
N PHE A 459 25.60 -7.60 6.50
CA PHE A 459 25.10 -8.90 6.93
C PHE A 459 25.96 -9.43 8.09
N ALA A 460 25.35 -9.70 9.23
CA ALA A 460 26.01 -10.18 10.42
C ALA A 460 25.60 -11.61 10.82
N GLY A 461 24.83 -12.30 9.98
CA GLY A 461 24.31 -13.65 10.21
C GLY A 461 22.81 -13.67 10.51
N GLY A 462 22.22 -14.84 10.50
CA GLY A 462 20.79 -15.02 10.76
C GLY A 462 19.89 -14.39 9.69
N HIS A 463 18.93 -13.58 10.10
CA HIS A 463 17.93 -12.95 9.23
C HIS A 463 18.32 -11.58 8.66
N LEU A 464 19.60 -11.25 8.63
CA LEU A 464 20.08 -9.92 8.22
C LEU A 464 20.35 -9.80 6.70
N TYR A 465 19.78 -10.64 5.88
CA TYR A 465 20.03 -10.67 4.43
C TYR A 465 19.78 -9.33 3.76
N ALA A 466 18.73 -8.59 4.16
CA ALA A 466 18.39 -7.31 3.56
C ALA A 466 19.50 -6.26 3.67
N TYR A 467 20.28 -6.27 4.75
CA TYR A 467 21.43 -5.37 4.89
C TYR A 467 22.53 -5.65 3.86
N SER A 468 22.66 -6.86 3.33
CA SER A 468 23.65 -7.20 2.31
C SER A 468 23.35 -6.58 0.94
N TYR A 469 22.13 -6.11 0.72
CA TYR A 469 21.72 -5.41 -0.49
C TYR A 469 22.05 -3.91 -0.46
N ILE A 470 22.45 -3.38 0.72
CA ILE A 470 22.82 -1.97 0.91
C ILE A 470 24.31 -1.82 0.65
N TYR A 471 24.70 -0.91 -0.23
CA TYR A 471 26.07 -0.76 -0.70
C TYR A 471 26.50 0.71 -0.81
N ASP A 472 27.75 0.94 -1.20
CA ASP A 472 28.39 2.28 -1.25
C ASP A 472 28.19 3.09 0.03
N LYS A 473 28.44 2.42 1.16
CA LYS A 473 28.13 2.93 2.49
C LYS A 473 29.22 3.85 3.00
N LYS A 474 28.80 4.99 3.54
CA LYS A 474 29.64 5.95 4.24
C LYS A 474 28.97 6.30 5.56
N SER A 475 29.77 6.60 6.60
CA SER A 475 29.24 6.96 7.91
C SER A 475 29.95 8.15 8.52
N ALA A 476 29.26 8.83 9.44
CA ALA A 476 29.79 9.85 10.32
C ALA A 476 29.05 9.84 11.65
N GLU A 477 29.74 10.16 12.75
CA GLU A 477 29.11 10.39 14.05
C GLU A 477 28.38 11.74 14.04
N MET A 478 27.21 11.79 14.65
CA MET A 478 26.35 12.96 14.69
C MET A 478 26.80 13.95 15.78
N GLN A 479 27.50 15.02 15.41
CA GLN A 479 27.97 16.05 16.37
C GLN A 479 26.91 17.12 16.65
N ASN A 480 26.13 17.51 15.63
CA ASN A 480 25.02 18.47 15.69
C ASN A 480 23.81 17.87 14.99
N SER A 481 22.66 18.54 15.04
CA SER A 481 21.55 18.26 14.13
C SER A 481 22.04 18.37 12.69
N ILE A 482 21.48 17.56 11.80
CA ILE A 482 21.89 17.48 10.41
C ILE A 482 20.81 17.99 9.48
N LYS A 483 21.24 18.39 8.30
CA LYS A 483 20.40 18.71 7.15
C LYS A 483 20.82 17.83 5.98
N THR A 484 19.92 16.99 5.50
CA THR A 484 20.15 16.13 4.33
C THR A 484 19.28 16.58 3.18
N GLN A 485 19.84 16.67 1.99
CA GLN A 485 19.12 16.97 0.76
C GLN A 485 19.19 15.77 -0.18
N PHE A 486 18.03 15.33 -0.64
CA PHE A 486 17.88 14.31 -1.67
C PHE A 486 17.42 15.01 -2.94
N VAL A 487 18.24 14.97 -3.98
CA VAL A 487 18.04 15.74 -5.21
C VAL A 487 17.60 14.81 -6.33
N THR A 488 16.43 15.10 -6.88
CA THR A 488 15.83 14.40 -8.02
C THR A 488 15.85 15.32 -9.24
N LYS A 489 16.65 14.98 -10.25
CA LYS A 489 16.74 15.73 -11.52
C LYS A 489 15.85 15.08 -12.57
N ILE A 490 14.97 15.87 -13.19
CA ILE A 490 14.11 15.43 -14.28
C ILE A 490 14.92 15.49 -15.57
N GLN A 491 15.07 14.34 -16.23
CA GLN A 491 15.96 14.19 -17.38
C GLN A 491 15.27 14.36 -18.74
N ASP A 492 13.97 14.13 -18.83
CA ASP A 492 13.19 14.22 -20.08
C ASP A 492 12.46 15.58 -20.15
N GLU A 493 12.69 16.35 -21.20
CA GLU A 493 12.05 17.65 -21.44
C GLU A 493 10.51 17.55 -21.51
N LYS A 494 9.95 16.43 -21.99
CA LYS A 494 8.50 16.23 -22.00
C LYS A 494 7.95 16.06 -20.59
N VAL A 495 8.74 15.43 -19.72
CA VAL A 495 8.38 15.30 -18.30
C VAL A 495 8.51 16.66 -17.60
N VAL A 496 9.56 17.43 -17.90
CA VAL A 496 9.70 18.82 -17.42
C VAL A 496 8.47 19.65 -17.79
N GLU A 497 8.04 19.58 -19.06
CA GLU A 497 6.82 20.27 -19.52
C GLU A 497 5.56 19.78 -18.78
N ALA A 498 5.42 18.48 -18.60
CA ALA A 498 4.29 17.86 -17.87
C ALA A 498 4.31 18.14 -16.35
N MET A 499 5.44 18.64 -15.84
CA MET A 499 5.69 18.99 -14.44
C MET A 499 5.86 20.51 -14.25
N ASP A 500 5.17 21.32 -15.07
CA ASP A 500 5.10 22.78 -14.99
C ASP A 500 6.48 23.47 -14.98
N GLY A 501 7.43 22.89 -15.71
CA GLY A 501 8.79 23.43 -15.88
C GLY A 501 9.76 23.05 -14.78
N GLN A 502 9.39 22.24 -13.79
CA GLN A 502 10.32 21.77 -12.76
C GLN A 502 11.40 20.87 -13.38
N ARG A 503 12.67 21.19 -13.12
CA ARG A 503 13.84 20.41 -13.55
C ARG A 503 14.52 19.68 -12.41
N GLU A 504 14.39 20.23 -11.21
CA GLU A 504 14.99 19.66 -10.01
C GLU A 504 14.01 19.73 -8.84
N ILE A 505 13.86 18.60 -8.16
CA ILE A 505 13.06 18.48 -6.93
C ILE A 505 14.00 18.07 -5.82
N THR A 506 13.86 18.71 -4.67
CA THR A 506 14.66 18.39 -3.49
C THR A 506 13.74 18.04 -2.32
N MET A 507 13.92 16.87 -1.74
CA MET A 507 13.45 16.59 -0.39
C MET A 507 14.54 17.00 0.59
N THR A 508 14.26 17.98 1.44
CA THR A 508 15.18 18.38 2.51
C THR A 508 14.71 17.79 3.84
N MET A 509 15.58 17.07 4.53
CA MET A 509 15.35 16.50 5.84
C MET A 509 16.24 17.18 6.87
N TRP A 510 15.68 17.66 7.98
CA TRP A 510 16.40 18.04 9.19
C TRP A 510 16.18 16.96 10.23
N MET A 511 17.26 16.48 10.88
CA MET A 511 17.16 15.48 11.93
C MET A 511 17.82 15.98 13.22
N LYS A 512 17.09 15.81 14.33
CA LYS A 512 17.56 16.14 15.68
C LYS A 512 18.80 15.34 16.03
N LYS A 513 19.81 16.04 16.57
CA LYS A 513 20.98 15.40 17.21
C LYS A 513 20.53 14.54 18.39
N ASP A 514 21.18 13.40 18.53
CA ASP A 514 21.15 12.64 19.76
C ASP A 514 22.53 12.03 20.08
N GLU A 515 22.76 11.67 21.34
CA GLU A 515 23.99 10.99 21.76
C GLU A 515 24.02 9.56 21.21
N ASN A 516 25.22 9.08 20.90
CA ASN A 516 25.46 7.71 20.39
C ASN A 516 24.74 7.41 19.06
N ARG A 517 24.53 8.45 18.25
CA ARG A 517 23.89 8.32 16.94
C ARG A 517 24.91 8.42 15.80
N THR A 518 24.98 7.38 14.98
CA THR A 518 25.78 7.32 13.76
C THR A 518 24.88 7.49 12.54
N ILE A 519 25.31 8.31 11.58
CA ILE A 519 24.61 8.58 10.33
C ILE A 519 25.28 7.80 9.21
N PHE A 520 24.47 7.20 8.34
CA PHE A 520 24.93 6.51 7.15
C PHE A 520 24.29 7.12 5.90
N GLN A 521 25.11 7.25 4.89
CA GLN A 521 24.72 7.48 3.50
C GLN A 521 25.04 6.22 2.72
N ALA A 522 24.08 5.70 1.99
CA ALA A 522 24.21 4.45 1.24
C ALA A 522 23.33 4.44 -0.01
N LEU A 523 23.45 3.38 -0.78
CA LEU A 523 22.61 3.06 -1.91
C LEU A 523 21.90 1.73 -1.68
N SER A 524 20.67 1.63 -2.13
CA SER A 524 19.86 0.42 -2.11
C SER A 524 19.45 0.02 -3.53
N PRO A 525 18.96 -1.23 -3.75
CA PRO A 525 18.46 -1.68 -5.04
C PRO A 525 17.45 -0.71 -5.66
N ALA A 526 17.43 -0.64 -6.98
CA ALA A 526 16.51 0.19 -7.73
C ALA A 526 15.05 -0.23 -7.49
N ASN A 527 14.14 0.73 -7.58
CA ASN A 527 12.71 0.46 -7.50
C ASN A 527 12.20 0.02 -8.89
N LEU A 528 12.24 -1.28 -9.14
CA LEU A 528 12.01 -1.87 -10.46
C LEU A 528 10.57 -1.70 -10.97
N GLU A 529 9.61 -1.55 -10.07
CA GLU A 529 8.19 -1.41 -10.42
C GLU A 529 7.84 -0.08 -11.08
N TYR A 530 8.77 0.87 -11.06
CA TYR A 530 8.58 2.18 -11.73
C TYR A 530 8.65 2.11 -13.26
N GLU A 531 9.09 1.01 -13.88
CA GLU A 531 9.20 0.87 -15.34
C GLU A 531 7.93 1.32 -16.10
N ARG A 532 6.76 1.09 -15.52
CA ARG A 532 5.47 1.42 -16.14
C ARG A 532 4.87 2.75 -15.70
N MET A 533 5.54 3.46 -14.81
CA MET A 533 5.01 4.74 -14.31
C MET A 533 5.11 5.85 -15.36
N PRO A 534 4.03 6.60 -15.59
CA PRO A 534 4.09 7.77 -16.45
C PRO A 534 4.88 8.91 -15.79
N ASN A 535 5.52 9.72 -16.61
CA ASN A 535 6.26 10.92 -16.19
C ASN A 535 7.33 10.65 -15.12
N GLN A 536 8.04 9.53 -15.22
CA GLN A 536 9.19 9.29 -14.36
C GLN A 536 10.21 10.45 -14.46
N PRO A 537 10.80 10.89 -13.34
CA PRO A 537 11.79 11.98 -13.39
C PRO A 537 13.06 11.57 -14.11
N TYR A 538 13.42 10.31 -14.03
CA TYR A 538 14.50 9.60 -14.69
C TYR A 538 14.09 8.13 -14.77
N LYS A 539 14.90 7.28 -15.37
CA LYS A 539 14.63 5.83 -15.34
C LYS A 539 14.90 5.28 -13.94
N VAL A 540 13.87 5.33 -13.10
CA VAL A 540 13.94 4.98 -11.69
C VAL A 540 14.32 3.50 -11.52
N GLU A 541 13.83 2.63 -12.37
CA GLU A 541 14.12 1.20 -12.36
C GLU A 541 15.59 0.85 -12.73
N GLU A 542 16.33 1.78 -13.29
CA GLU A 542 17.75 1.62 -13.67
C GLU A 542 18.72 2.28 -12.66
N GLN A 543 18.22 3.02 -11.66
CA GLN A 543 19.03 3.78 -10.72
C GLN A 543 18.86 3.26 -9.30
N PRO A 544 19.94 3.21 -8.51
CA PRO A 544 19.82 2.88 -7.09
C PRO A 544 19.00 3.92 -6.34
N VAL A 545 18.34 3.46 -5.28
CA VAL A 545 17.61 4.35 -4.36
C VAL A 545 18.58 4.95 -3.35
N LEU A 546 18.49 6.28 -3.15
CA LEU A 546 19.26 6.98 -2.12
C LEU A 546 18.76 6.54 -0.73
N THR A 547 19.65 6.01 0.10
CA THR A 547 19.32 5.44 1.40
C THR A 547 20.06 6.17 2.50
N PHE A 548 19.29 6.79 3.39
CA PHE A 548 19.77 7.40 4.62
C PHE A 548 19.45 6.48 5.79
N VAL A 549 20.41 6.27 6.70
CA VAL A 549 20.16 5.53 7.93
C VAL A 549 20.72 6.31 9.12
N ALA A 550 19.91 6.42 10.19
CA ALA A 550 20.37 6.89 11.47
C ALA A 550 20.34 5.74 12.48
N ARG A 551 21.51 5.32 12.98
CA ARG A 551 21.64 4.26 13.98
C ARG A 551 21.76 4.86 15.36
N GLN A 552 20.80 4.55 16.22
CA GLN A 552 20.88 4.79 17.66
C GLN A 552 21.46 3.56 18.36
N LYS A 553 22.55 3.73 19.11
CA LYS A 553 23.08 2.68 20.01
C LYS A 553 22.26 2.69 21.30
N GLY A 554 21.77 1.53 21.72
CA GLY A 554 20.80 1.41 22.80
C GLY A 554 19.36 1.68 22.32
N GLU A 555 18.47 1.99 23.23
CA GLU A 555 17.06 2.22 22.94
C GLU A 555 16.82 3.60 22.29
N ALA A 556 15.73 3.72 21.53
CA ALA A 556 15.31 4.93 20.85
C ALA A 556 13.91 5.41 21.30
N TRP A 557 13.51 5.12 22.53
CA TRP A 557 12.27 5.63 23.12
C TRP A 557 12.48 6.99 23.78
N ASN A 558 13.49 7.07 24.64
CA ASN A 558 13.95 8.32 25.26
C ASN A 558 14.90 9.11 24.35
N HIS A 559 15.46 8.46 23.35
CA HIS A 559 16.31 9.03 22.30
C HIS A 559 15.62 8.92 20.93
N PRO A 560 14.41 9.50 20.74
CA PRO A 560 13.62 9.29 19.53
C PRO A 560 14.32 9.86 18.29
N PHE A 561 14.02 9.23 17.14
CA PHE A 561 14.31 9.85 15.87
C PHE A 561 13.31 10.95 15.61
N VAL A 562 13.80 12.16 15.36
CA VAL A 562 12.97 13.34 15.10
C VAL A 562 13.44 13.98 13.81
N ALA A 563 12.57 13.97 12.81
CA ALA A 563 12.86 14.52 11.50
C ALA A 563 11.78 15.50 11.03
N VAL A 564 12.19 16.49 10.26
CA VAL A 564 11.32 17.40 9.52
C VAL A 564 11.68 17.28 8.04
N TYR A 565 10.68 17.09 7.17
CA TYR A 565 10.89 16.93 5.74
C TYR A 565 10.17 18.01 4.96
N GLU A 566 10.85 18.68 4.04
CA GLU A 566 10.26 19.69 3.16
C GLU A 566 10.56 19.37 1.71
N PRO A 567 9.55 19.05 0.87
CA PRO A 567 9.72 18.96 -0.57
C PRO A 567 9.69 20.36 -1.20
N SER A 568 10.65 20.61 -2.08
CA SER A 568 10.78 21.86 -2.84
C SER A 568 11.22 21.59 -4.28
N SER A 569 11.19 22.60 -5.14
CA SER A 569 11.72 22.47 -6.49
C SER A 569 12.49 23.75 -6.89
N ASP A 570 13.18 23.68 -8.03
CA ASP A 570 13.88 24.83 -8.61
C ASP A 570 12.92 25.97 -9.01
N THR A 571 11.66 25.66 -9.32
CA THR A 571 10.61 26.67 -9.62
C THR A 571 9.87 27.13 -8.36
N GLU A 572 9.85 26.34 -7.31
CA GLU A 572 9.15 26.60 -6.04
C GLU A 572 10.04 26.24 -4.84
N PRO A 573 10.91 27.18 -4.40
CA PRO A 573 11.77 26.97 -3.24
C PRO A 573 10.96 26.71 -1.96
N GLY A 574 11.49 25.84 -1.09
CA GLY A 574 10.86 25.55 0.20
C GLY A 574 10.70 26.79 1.08
N ASP A 575 9.76 26.74 1.99
CA ASP A 575 9.38 27.85 2.90
C ASP A 575 10.27 27.89 4.16
N ILE A 576 10.92 26.76 4.54
CA ILE A 576 11.71 26.66 5.76
C ILE A 576 13.05 27.37 5.62
N ALA A 577 13.35 28.28 6.57
CA ALA A 577 14.66 28.90 6.75
C ALA A 577 15.57 28.08 7.64
N SER A 578 15.05 27.63 8.81
CA SER A 578 15.77 26.75 9.74
C SER A 578 14.82 25.89 10.56
N VAL A 579 15.35 24.77 11.05
CA VAL A 579 14.69 23.90 12.04
C VAL A 579 15.61 23.79 13.23
N ASP A 580 15.07 24.12 14.40
CA ASP A 580 15.72 23.95 15.69
C ASP A 580 14.91 22.94 16.53
N PHE A 581 15.58 22.24 17.41
CA PHE A 581 14.96 21.30 18.34
C PHE A 581 15.19 21.76 19.77
N PHE A 582 14.19 21.59 20.64
CA PHE A 582 14.30 21.98 22.04
C PHE A 582 13.67 20.92 22.94
N GLU A 583 14.06 20.92 24.22
CA GLU A 583 13.48 20.02 25.22
C GLU A 583 12.30 20.74 25.89
N PRO A 584 11.07 20.25 25.74
CA PRO A 584 9.90 20.77 26.44
C PRO A 584 9.96 20.48 27.96
N GLU A 585 9.12 21.17 28.74
CA GLU A 585 8.98 20.91 30.17
C GLU A 585 8.32 19.55 30.45
N GLN A 586 7.47 19.08 29.57
CA GLN A 586 6.82 17.77 29.70
C GLN A 586 7.84 16.67 29.47
N GLN A 587 7.97 15.80 30.46
CA GLN A 587 8.87 14.65 30.39
C GLN A 587 8.54 13.75 29.18
N GLY A 588 9.55 13.34 28.43
CA GLY A 588 9.40 12.49 27.27
C GLY A 588 8.85 13.20 26.03
N ALA A 589 8.54 14.49 26.11
CA ALA A 589 8.11 15.26 24.94
C ALA A 589 9.30 15.69 24.06
N VAL A 590 9.03 15.98 22.80
CA VAL A 590 9.99 16.49 21.82
C VAL A 590 9.50 17.82 21.28
N GLY A 591 10.36 18.84 21.34
CA GLY A 591 10.08 20.17 20.82
C GLY A 591 10.72 20.41 19.45
N ILE A 592 9.97 20.97 18.54
CA ILE A 592 10.39 21.34 17.18
C ILE A 592 10.05 22.80 16.94
N LEU A 593 11.02 23.57 16.49
CA LEU A 593 10.87 24.98 16.17
C LEU A 593 11.22 25.19 14.69
N VAL A 594 10.23 25.47 13.88
CA VAL A 594 10.40 25.73 12.45
C VAL A 594 10.31 27.25 12.21
N LYS A 595 11.37 27.82 11.65
CA LYS A 595 11.40 29.21 11.22
C LYS A 595 11.22 29.27 9.71
N LEU A 596 10.21 30.01 9.25
CA LEU A 596 9.93 30.17 7.85
C LEU A 596 10.67 31.42 7.29
N LYS A 597 10.93 31.43 5.99
CA LYS A 597 11.61 32.54 5.30
C LYS A 597 10.85 33.87 5.36
N ASP A 598 9.54 33.81 5.60
CA ASP A 598 8.69 35.01 5.78
C ASP A 598 8.77 35.61 7.20
N GLY A 599 9.59 35.04 8.07
CA GLY A 599 9.77 35.43 9.47
C GLY A 599 8.81 34.75 10.47
N THR A 600 7.84 33.95 9.99
CA THR A 600 6.94 33.20 10.86
C THR A 600 7.72 32.10 11.59
N THR A 601 7.38 31.90 12.86
CA THR A 601 7.94 30.81 13.68
C THR A 601 6.80 29.90 14.11
N GLN A 602 6.95 28.61 13.89
CA GLN A 602 6.01 27.55 14.26
C GLN A 602 6.66 26.68 15.34
N ARG A 603 6.00 26.59 16.50
CA ARG A 603 6.45 25.80 17.63
C ARG A 603 5.54 24.60 17.79
N LEU A 604 6.09 23.39 17.76
CA LEU A 604 5.35 22.14 17.91
C LEU A 604 5.96 21.30 19.02
N VAL A 605 5.11 20.61 19.76
CA VAL A 605 5.52 19.69 20.82
C VAL A 605 4.83 18.36 20.58
N CYS A 606 5.63 17.32 20.36
CA CYS A 606 5.15 15.94 20.25
C CYS A 606 5.28 15.25 21.61
N LEU A 607 4.14 14.98 22.24
CA LEU A 607 4.09 14.33 23.55
C LEU A 607 4.38 12.82 23.45
N GLU A 608 4.74 12.22 24.58
CA GLU A 608 5.01 10.77 24.64
C GLU A 608 3.73 9.93 24.42
N ASP A 609 2.56 10.46 24.76
CA ASP A 609 1.27 9.81 24.49
C ASP A 609 0.87 9.83 23.00
N GLY A 610 1.60 10.59 22.20
CA GLY A 610 1.41 10.72 20.76
C GLY A 610 0.61 11.94 20.33
N THR A 611 0.17 12.78 21.26
CA THR A 611 -0.49 14.04 20.94
C THR A 611 0.50 15.06 20.39
N VAL A 612 0.09 15.87 19.42
CA VAL A 612 0.88 16.99 18.91
C VAL A 612 0.21 18.30 19.33
N GLU A 613 0.95 19.11 20.07
CA GLU A 613 0.56 20.46 20.47
C GLU A 613 1.26 21.51 19.59
N SER A 614 0.55 22.58 19.26
CA SER A 614 1.00 23.63 18.34
C SER A 614 0.88 25.04 18.97
#